data_c9ab8a469d32e3d7ae08012e131510e1
#
_entry.id   c9ab8a469d32e3d7ae08012e131510e1
#
_cell.length_a   1.000
_cell.length_b   1.000
_cell.length_c   1.000
_cell.angle_alpha   90.00
_cell.angle_beta   90.00
_cell.angle_gamma   90.00
#
_symmetry.space_group_name_H-M   'P 1'
#
loop_
_entity.id
_entity.type
_entity.pdbx_description
1 polymer ?
#
loop_
_entity_poly.entity_id
_entity_poly.type
_entity_poly.pdbx_seq_one_letter_code
_entity_poly.pdbx_strand_id
1 'polypeptide(L)'
;MAPRDVTLFCLGNFPIPIISATPSSVIPWNGSVKILCRGTLESYLYQLEILENLTYKQVEKQLGFQEVAEFVINPVDTNTAGRYQCRYRREHHWSAPSEALELVVTGLYDKPFLSTNGGHVAMPGENISFQCSSAHMSFDRFSLSRPGGPTLSRHRDARLQVDFTLGPVNLSFSGVYTCYSWHSGRPYVWSPSDALELVVTDTARQDHTTENWVRMGVAGLVLLALLAILAENRLGPQLPHQEDQQDLPDLSWSWQKSQTEWTFGLTPRTTRE
;
A
#
# COMPACT_ATOMS: atom_id res chain seq x y z
N MET A 1 4.43 -74.50 0.56
CA MET A 1 4.88 -73.20 1.09
C MET A 1 4.21 -72.16 0.19
N ALA A 2 3.15 -71.54 0.70
CA ALA A 2 2.41 -70.49 -0.04
C ALA A 2 3.09 -69.12 0.25
N PRO A 3 3.20 -68.26 -0.75
CA PRO A 3 3.73 -66.94 -0.51
C PRO A 3 2.77 -66.11 0.35
N ARG A 4 3.25 -65.53 1.40
CA ARG A 4 2.54 -64.54 2.21
C ARG A 4 2.43 -63.28 1.40
N ASP A 5 1.23 -63.00 0.92
CA ASP A 5 0.85 -61.70 0.34
C ASP A 5 1.02 -60.65 1.45
N VAL A 6 2.12 -59.91 1.37
CA VAL A 6 2.31 -58.70 2.13
C VAL A 6 1.48 -57.63 1.45
N THR A 7 0.19 -57.51 1.84
CA THR A 7 -0.64 -56.34 1.52
C THR A 7 0.01 -55.13 2.19
N LEU A 8 0.79 -54.40 1.41
CA LEU A 8 1.29 -53.10 1.80
C LEU A 8 0.08 -52.17 1.92
N PHE A 9 -0.43 -52.01 3.16
CA PHE A 9 -1.40 -50.95 3.46
C PHE A 9 -0.71 -49.61 3.21
N CYS A 10 -0.91 -49.07 2.02
CA CYS A 10 -0.75 -47.63 1.82
C CYS A 10 -1.75 -46.96 2.77
N LEU A 11 -1.27 -46.54 3.94
CA LEU A 11 -1.95 -45.56 4.78
C LEU A 11 -2.01 -44.25 3.96
N GLY A 12 -2.98 -44.20 3.06
CA GLY A 12 -3.24 -42.98 2.26
C GLY A 12 -3.64 -41.88 3.23
N ASN A 13 -2.71 -40.94 3.44
CA ASN A 13 -3.05 -39.72 4.14
C ASN A 13 -4.23 -39.09 3.41
N PHE A 14 -5.36 -38.94 4.11
CA PHE A 14 -6.51 -38.22 3.57
C PHE A 14 -6.09 -36.81 3.22
N PRO A 15 -6.53 -36.25 2.11
CA PRO A 15 -6.25 -34.85 1.77
C PRO A 15 -6.62 -33.94 2.93
N ILE A 16 -5.74 -32.97 3.20
CA ILE A 16 -6.01 -31.94 4.21
C ILE A 16 -7.18 -31.09 3.72
N PRO A 17 -8.23 -30.85 4.54
CA PRO A 17 -9.36 -30.04 4.12
C PRO A 17 -8.94 -28.57 3.93
N ILE A 18 -9.66 -27.88 3.02
CA ILE A 18 -9.49 -26.46 2.77
C ILE A 18 -10.60 -25.71 3.50
N ILE A 19 -10.23 -24.74 4.35
CA ILE A 19 -11.15 -23.88 5.06
C ILE A 19 -11.16 -22.49 4.43
N SER A 20 -12.34 -21.89 4.31
CA SER A 20 -12.52 -20.53 3.80
C SER A 20 -13.74 -19.87 4.42
N ALA A 21 -13.87 -18.53 4.28
CA ALA A 21 -15.00 -17.78 4.78
C ALA A 21 -15.65 -16.94 3.65
N THR A 22 -16.97 -16.87 3.66
CA THR A 22 -17.75 -16.08 2.70
C THR A 22 -18.74 -15.17 3.45
N PRO A 23 -18.79 -13.86 3.16
CA PRO A 23 -18.09 -13.15 2.07
C PRO A 23 -16.63 -12.86 2.34
N SER A 24 -16.19 -12.88 3.58
CA SER A 24 -14.82 -12.55 4.04
C SER A 24 -14.57 -13.21 5.41
N SER A 25 -13.30 -13.27 5.83
CA SER A 25 -12.92 -13.62 7.22
C SER A 25 -12.86 -12.38 8.14
N VAL A 26 -13.09 -11.19 7.60
CA VAL A 26 -13.19 -9.93 8.36
C VAL A 26 -14.64 -9.45 8.27
N ILE A 27 -15.37 -9.51 9.37
CA ILE A 27 -16.82 -9.30 9.42
C ILE A 27 -17.15 -8.18 10.41
N PRO A 28 -18.05 -7.25 10.06
CA PRO A 28 -18.57 -6.27 11.01
C PRO A 28 -19.30 -6.96 12.18
N TRP A 29 -19.21 -6.37 13.36
CA TRP A 29 -19.97 -6.80 14.52
C TRP A 29 -21.47 -6.91 14.18
N ASN A 30 -22.11 -7.97 14.66
CA ASN A 30 -23.50 -8.32 14.36
C ASN A 30 -23.76 -8.73 12.90
N GLY A 31 -22.69 -8.94 12.11
CA GLY A 31 -22.79 -9.47 10.75
C GLY A 31 -23.00 -10.98 10.70
N SER A 32 -22.92 -11.57 9.51
CA SER A 32 -23.07 -13.00 9.29
C SER A 32 -21.92 -13.51 8.40
N VAL A 33 -21.44 -14.72 8.67
CA VAL A 33 -20.41 -15.39 7.89
C VAL A 33 -20.73 -16.86 7.72
N LYS A 34 -20.38 -17.41 6.55
CA LYS A 34 -20.36 -18.84 6.30
C LYS A 34 -18.92 -19.31 6.26
N ILE A 35 -18.56 -20.23 7.11
CA ILE A 35 -17.28 -20.93 7.07
C ILE A 35 -17.48 -22.20 6.24
N LEU A 36 -16.70 -22.33 5.16
CA LEU A 36 -16.74 -23.45 4.23
C LEU A 36 -15.56 -24.39 4.55
N CYS A 37 -15.86 -25.65 4.71
CA CYS A 37 -14.87 -26.70 4.87
C CYS A 37 -14.97 -27.68 3.70
N ARG A 38 -13.98 -27.68 2.81
CA ARG A 38 -13.92 -28.57 1.65
C ARG A 38 -13.09 -29.79 1.98
N GLY A 39 -13.68 -30.95 1.92
CA GLY A 39 -13.04 -32.26 2.07
C GLY A 39 -13.04 -33.05 0.75
N THR A 40 -13.55 -34.30 0.79
CA THR A 40 -13.70 -35.20 -0.36
C THR A 40 -15.16 -35.60 -0.54
N LEU A 41 -15.53 -36.08 -1.71
CA LEU A 41 -16.91 -36.58 -2.01
C LEU A 41 -17.38 -37.72 -1.07
N GLU A 42 -16.45 -38.48 -0.52
CA GLU A 42 -16.75 -39.59 0.40
C GLU A 42 -16.78 -39.15 1.88
N SER A 43 -16.61 -37.84 2.15
CA SER A 43 -16.71 -37.32 3.50
C SER A 43 -18.20 -37.28 3.92
N TYR A 44 -18.48 -37.84 5.10
CA TYR A 44 -19.87 -37.92 5.59
C TYR A 44 -20.08 -37.12 6.89
N LEU A 45 -19.01 -36.70 7.54
CA LEU A 45 -19.09 -35.92 8.77
C LEU A 45 -17.99 -34.85 8.74
N TYR A 46 -18.37 -33.61 8.98
CA TYR A 46 -17.49 -32.46 9.12
C TYR A 46 -17.56 -31.92 10.54
N GLN A 47 -16.44 -31.42 11.02
CA GLN A 47 -16.33 -30.79 12.33
C GLN A 47 -15.59 -29.46 12.20
N LEU A 48 -16.23 -28.40 12.70
CA LEU A 48 -15.63 -27.09 12.86
C LEU A 48 -15.15 -26.93 14.30
N GLU A 49 -13.93 -26.43 14.47
CA GLU A 49 -13.29 -26.24 15.76
C GLU A 49 -12.76 -24.81 15.91
N ILE A 50 -12.81 -24.27 17.11
CA ILE A 50 -12.24 -22.95 17.46
C ILE A 50 -11.11 -23.14 18.48
N LEU A 51 -10.04 -22.34 18.37
CA LEU A 51 -8.93 -22.34 19.32
C LEU A 51 -9.30 -21.56 20.59
N GLU A 52 -9.40 -22.26 21.71
CA GLU A 52 -9.58 -21.68 23.03
C GLU A 52 -8.49 -22.19 23.99
N ASN A 53 -7.83 -21.27 24.71
CA ASN A 53 -6.81 -21.61 25.70
C ASN A 53 -5.77 -22.64 25.20
N LEU A 54 -5.23 -22.41 23.99
CA LEU A 54 -4.24 -23.29 23.33
C LEU A 54 -4.77 -24.67 22.89
N THR A 55 -6.04 -24.93 23.00
CA THR A 55 -6.69 -26.16 22.53
C THR A 55 -7.82 -25.85 21.58
N TYR A 56 -8.00 -26.70 20.56
CA TYR A 56 -9.14 -26.59 19.68
C TYR A 56 -10.36 -27.29 20.29
N LYS A 57 -11.46 -26.55 20.38
CA LYS A 57 -12.74 -27.07 20.83
C LYS A 57 -13.71 -27.14 19.69
N GLN A 58 -14.53 -28.19 19.70
CA GLN A 58 -15.59 -28.34 18.73
C GLN A 58 -16.63 -27.24 18.88
N VAL A 59 -16.96 -26.60 17.75
CA VAL A 59 -18.05 -25.61 17.62
C VAL A 59 -19.30 -26.31 17.10
N GLU A 60 -19.19 -26.95 15.94
CA GLU A 60 -20.32 -27.56 15.24
C GLU A 60 -19.90 -28.81 14.47
N LYS A 61 -20.88 -29.68 14.21
CA LYS A 61 -20.75 -30.85 13.32
C LYS A 61 -21.84 -30.85 12.28
N GLN A 62 -21.47 -31.19 11.05
CA GLN A 62 -22.42 -31.42 9.98
C GLN A 62 -22.31 -32.88 9.48
N LEU A 63 -23.45 -33.56 9.40
CA LEU A 63 -23.58 -34.92 8.92
C LEU A 63 -24.17 -34.92 7.51
N GLY A 64 -23.58 -35.68 6.62
CA GLY A 64 -24.04 -35.83 5.25
C GLY A 64 -22.90 -36.06 4.28
N PHE A 65 -23.12 -36.87 3.25
CA PHE A 65 -22.15 -37.04 2.17
C PHE A 65 -22.10 -35.80 1.30
N GLN A 66 -21.06 -35.04 1.42
CA GLN A 66 -20.84 -33.78 0.68
C GLN A 66 -19.36 -33.48 0.55
N GLU A 67 -18.99 -32.80 -0.51
CA GLU A 67 -17.60 -32.32 -0.68
C GLU A 67 -17.31 -31.10 0.15
N VAL A 68 -18.31 -30.22 0.37
CA VAL A 68 -18.19 -28.96 1.11
C VAL A 68 -19.26 -28.89 2.19
N ALA A 69 -18.84 -28.70 3.43
CA ALA A 69 -19.72 -28.36 4.54
C ALA A 69 -19.76 -26.84 4.75
N GLU A 70 -20.96 -26.29 5.02
CA GLU A 70 -21.17 -24.86 5.30
C GLU A 70 -21.59 -24.67 6.75
N PHE A 71 -20.78 -23.95 7.53
CA PHE A 71 -21.10 -23.58 8.90
C PHE A 71 -21.48 -22.11 8.95
N VAL A 72 -22.69 -21.80 9.43
CA VAL A 72 -23.21 -20.42 9.46
C VAL A 72 -23.07 -19.86 10.86
N ILE A 73 -22.33 -18.76 11.00
CA ILE A 73 -22.23 -17.99 12.24
C ILE A 73 -23.05 -16.71 12.06
N ASN A 74 -24.11 -16.57 12.84
CA ASN A 74 -25.04 -15.44 12.81
C ASN A 74 -25.78 -15.27 14.15
N PRO A 75 -25.57 -14.16 14.87
CA PRO A 75 -24.68 -13.05 14.57
C PRO A 75 -23.23 -13.36 14.87
N VAL A 76 -22.30 -12.64 14.19
CA VAL A 76 -20.89 -12.63 14.52
C VAL A 76 -20.67 -11.64 15.66
N ASP A 77 -20.03 -12.10 16.74
CA ASP A 77 -19.75 -11.32 17.94
C ASP A 77 -18.31 -11.53 18.45
N THR A 78 -17.98 -10.95 19.60
CA THR A 78 -16.65 -11.08 20.20
C THR A 78 -16.31 -12.48 20.69
N ASN A 79 -17.29 -13.35 20.89
CA ASN A 79 -17.09 -14.74 21.35
C ASN A 79 -16.89 -15.67 20.16
N THR A 80 -17.42 -15.28 18.99
CA THR A 80 -17.25 -16.01 17.73
C THR A 80 -15.99 -15.59 16.97
N ALA A 81 -15.34 -14.47 17.36
CA ALA A 81 -14.05 -14.07 16.82
C ALA A 81 -12.96 -15.04 17.29
N GLY A 82 -12.10 -15.54 16.38
CA GLY A 82 -11.06 -16.48 16.76
C GLY A 82 -10.42 -17.23 15.59
N ARG A 83 -9.60 -18.20 15.93
CA ARG A 83 -8.95 -19.10 14.96
C ARG A 83 -9.74 -20.38 14.83
N TYR A 84 -10.16 -20.67 13.65
CA TYR A 84 -10.92 -21.86 13.30
C TYR A 84 -10.08 -22.84 12.49
N GLN A 85 -10.37 -24.11 12.65
CA GLN A 85 -9.93 -25.17 11.76
C GLN A 85 -11.08 -26.13 11.53
N CYS A 86 -11.01 -26.94 10.48
CA CYS A 86 -11.99 -27.98 10.23
C CYS A 86 -11.33 -29.34 9.95
N ARG A 87 -12.10 -30.38 10.18
CA ARG A 87 -11.75 -31.76 9.84
C ARG A 87 -12.95 -32.42 9.23
N TYR A 88 -12.70 -33.44 8.42
CA TYR A 88 -13.74 -34.32 7.95
C TYR A 88 -13.46 -35.76 8.33
N ARG A 89 -14.50 -36.56 8.32
CA ARG A 89 -14.43 -38.02 8.55
C ARG A 89 -14.85 -38.76 7.29
N ARG A 90 -13.99 -39.70 6.92
CA ARG A 90 -14.24 -40.67 5.85
C ARG A 90 -14.07 -42.06 6.46
N GLU A 91 -15.02 -42.97 6.18
CA GLU A 91 -15.06 -44.29 6.79
C GLU A 91 -15.05 -44.16 8.33
N HIS A 92 -14.00 -44.63 9.00
CA HIS A 92 -13.85 -44.58 10.44
C HIS A 92 -12.74 -43.64 10.92
N HIS A 93 -12.08 -42.91 10.02
CA HIS A 93 -10.91 -42.09 10.32
C HIS A 93 -11.15 -40.62 10.08
N TRP A 94 -10.57 -39.78 10.90
CA TRP A 94 -10.51 -38.31 10.73
C TRP A 94 -9.35 -37.93 9.84
N SER A 95 -9.56 -36.88 9.03
CA SER A 95 -8.50 -36.22 8.31
C SER A 95 -7.56 -35.47 9.28
N ALA A 96 -6.37 -35.08 8.81
CA ALA A 96 -5.63 -34.01 9.45
C ALA A 96 -6.47 -32.73 9.49
N PRO A 97 -6.23 -31.79 10.42
CA PRO A 97 -6.92 -30.51 10.44
C PRO A 97 -6.53 -29.65 9.24
N SER A 98 -7.42 -28.75 8.82
CA SER A 98 -7.11 -27.70 7.86
C SER A 98 -6.06 -26.72 8.39
N GLU A 99 -5.53 -25.87 7.50
CA GLU A 99 -4.91 -24.61 7.90
C GLU A 99 -5.89 -23.81 8.77
N ALA A 100 -5.33 -22.91 9.59
CA ALA A 100 -6.16 -22.08 10.46
C ALA A 100 -6.76 -20.89 9.69
N LEU A 101 -8.07 -20.66 9.88
CA LEU A 101 -8.79 -19.49 9.43
C LEU A 101 -8.97 -18.52 10.61
N GLU A 102 -8.54 -17.28 10.47
CA GLU A 102 -8.77 -16.24 11.49
C GLU A 102 -10.05 -15.46 11.15
N LEU A 103 -11.08 -15.61 11.99
CA LEU A 103 -12.31 -14.84 11.90
C LEU A 103 -12.18 -13.60 12.78
N VAL A 104 -12.18 -12.44 12.13
CA VAL A 104 -11.99 -11.13 12.76
C VAL A 104 -13.30 -10.37 12.80
N VAL A 105 -13.57 -9.75 13.93
CA VAL A 105 -14.73 -8.87 14.13
C VAL A 105 -14.27 -7.41 14.17
N THR A 106 -14.92 -6.58 13.34
CA THR A 106 -14.65 -5.15 13.24
C THR A 106 -15.89 -4.33 13.63
N GLY A 107 -15.69 -3.02 13.86
CA GLY A 107 -16.80 -2.09 14.12
C GLY A 107 -17.37 -2.12 15.54
N LEU A 108 -16.78 -2.92 16.44
CA LEU A 108 -17.11 -2.84 17.88
C LEU A 108 -16.45 -1.61 18.53
N TYR A 109 -15.27 -1.23 18.05
CA TYR A 109 -14.53 -0.07 18.53
C TYR A 109 -14.53 1.02 17.46
N ASP A 110 -14.41 2.29 17.89
CA ASP A 110 -14.22 3.40 16.99
C ASP A 110 -12.94 3.20 16.14
N LYS A 111 -12.99 3.67 14.90
CA LYS A 111 -11.83 3.65 14.03
C LYS A 111 -10.69 4.45 14.63
N PRO A 112 -9.45 3.93 14.68
CA PRO A 112 -8.30 4.74 15.01
C PRO A 112 -8.03 5.77 13.90
N PHE A 113 -7.49 6.91 14.29
CA PHE A 113 -7.06 7.96 13.37
C PHE A 113 -5.58 7.76 13.02
N LEU A 114 -5.24 7.76 11.74
CA LEU A 114 -3.88 7.64 11.24
C LEU A 114 -3.44 8.94 10.57
N SER A 115 -2.32 9.49 11.01
CA SER A 115 -1.70 10.69 10.44
C SER A 115 -0.19 10.55 10.34
N THR A 116 0.46 11.46 9.60
CA THR A 116 1.92 11.57 9.51
C THR A 116 2.39 12.95 9.94
N ASN A 117 3.61 13.04 10.49
CA ASN A 117 4.21 14.30 10.95
C ASN A 117 4.83 15.15 9.82
N GLY A 118 4.96 14.62 8.60
CA GLY A 118 5.58 15.29 7.45
C GLY A 118 4.71 15.41 6.21
N GLY A 119 3.42 15.04 6.33
CA GLY A 119 2.51 14.98 5.18
C GLY A 119 2.60 13.65 4.42
N HIS A 120 2.02 13.60 3.22
CA HIS A 120 1.88 12.38 2.42
C HIS A 120 3.04 12.13 1.45
N VAL A 121 3.98 13.08 1.32
CA VAL A 121 5.12 13.00 0.41
C VAL A 121 6.41 13.12 1.20
N ALA A 122 7.35 12.22 0.96
CA ALA A 122 8.66 12.18 1.60
C ALA A 122 9.79 12.06 0.57
N MET A 123 10.99 12.49 0.95
CA MET A 123 12.21 12.27 0.16
C MET A 123 12.98 11.04 0.66
N PRO A 124 13.73 10.36 -0.22
CA PRO A 124 14.65 9.30 0.21
C PRO A 124 15.64 9.80 1.27
N GLY A 125 15.82 9.01 2.31
CA GLY A 125 16.68 9.33 3.44
C GLY A 125 16.00 10.04 4.61
N GLU A 126 14.76 10.51 4.46
CA GLU A 126 13.97 11.09 5.54
C GLU A 126 13.46 10.06 6.54
N ASN A 127 13.14 10.52 7.74
CA ASN A 127 12.44 9.73 8.75
C ASN A 127 10.98 10.22 8.82
N ILE A 128 10.04 9.29 8.63
CA ILE A 128 8.61 9.56 8.70
C ILE A 128 8.05 8.91 9.96
N SER A 129 7.25 9.66 10.71
CA SER A 129 6.53 9.14 11.86
C SER A 129 5.03 9.10 11.56
N PHE A 130 4.48 7.90 11.62
CA PHE A 130 3.04 7.69 11.59
C PHE A 130 2.49 7.72 13.01
N GLN A 131 1.48 8.51 13.23
CA GLN A 131 0.78 8.60 14.50
C GLN A 131 -0.58 7.90 14.38
N CYS A 132 -0.77 6.88 15.20
CA CYS A 132 -2.01 6.15 15.32
C CYS A 132 -2.66 6.47 16.65
N SER A 133 -3.87 7.03 16.63
CA SER A 133 -4.56 7.47 17.83
C SER A 133 -6.03 7.02 17.86
N SER A 134 -6.56 6.82 19.05
CA SER A 134 -7.98 6.56 19.32
C SER A 134 -8.58 7.76 20.07
N ALA A 135 -9.81 8.14 19.71
CA ALA A 135 -10.45 9.31 20.30
C ALA A 135 -10.93 9.07 21.74
N HIS A 136 -11.48 7.89 22.04
CA HIS A 136 -12.22 7.64 23.29
C HIS A 136 -11.72 6.46 24.11
N MET A 137 -11.02 5.49 23.47
CA MET A 137 -10.61 4.25 24.12
C MET A 137 -9.11 4.07 24.06
N SER A 138 -8.53 3.68 25.19
CA SER A 138 -7.12 3.27 25.22
C SER A 138 -6.98 1.82 24.83
N PHE A 139 -6.01 1.52 23.95
CA PHE A 139 -5.65 0.17 23.52
C PHE A 139 -4.25 -0.17 23.98
N ASP A 140 -3.99 -1.44 24.23
CA ASP A 140 -2.65 -1.94 24.58
C ASP A 140 -1.89 -2.47 23.37
N ARG A 141 -2.57 -2.61 22.23
CA ARG A 141 -1.99 -3.07 20.97
C ARG A 141 -2.33 -2.13 19.83
N PHE A 142 -1.29 -1.75 19.09
CA PHE A 142 -1.39 -1.03 17.84
C PHE A 142 -0.50 -1.67 16.79
N SER A 143 -0.93 -1.65 15.56
CA SER A 143 -0.17 -2.16 14.43
C SER A 143 -0.33 -1.26 13.22
N LEU A 144 0.77 -0.98 12.54
CA LEU A 144 0.81 -0.29 11.25
C LEU A 144 1.15 -1.32 10.17
N SER A 145 0.30 -1.47 9.19
CA SER A 145 0.46 -2.45 8.11
C SER A 145 0.38 -1.79 6.74
N ARG A 146 1.10 -2.37 5.80
CA ARG A 146 1.06 -2.03 4.37
C ARG A 146 1.00 -3.32 3.57
N PRO A 147 0.13 -3.43 2.52
CA PRO A 147 0.09 -4.60 1.63
C PRO A 147 1.46 -4.90 1.03
N GLY A 148 1.91 -6.14 1.15
CA GLY A 148 3.21 -6.58 0.65
C GLY A 148 4.45 -6.07 1.42
N GLY A 149 4.24 -5.35 2.52
CA GLY A 149 5.30 -4.85 3.39
C GLY A 149 5.28 -5.48 4.79
N PRO A 150 6.28 -5.16 5.62
CA PRO A 150 6.30 -5.63 7.01
C PRO A 150 5.18 -4.96 7.81
N THR A 151 4.60 -5.74 8.73
CA THR A 151 3.68 -5.22 9.75
C THR A 151 4.47 -4.77 10.97
N LEU A 152 4.34 -3.52 11.34
CA LEU A 152 4.95 -2.98 12.55
C LEU A 152 3.93 -3.05 13.69
N SER A 153 4.30 -3.68 14.79
CA SER A 153 3.43 -3.80 15.96
C SER A 153 4.07 -3.16 17.18
N ARG A 154 3.27 -2.46 17.97
CA ARG A 154 3.66 -1.90 19.26
C ARG A 154 2.76 -2.48 20.35
N HIS A 155 3.40 -3.03 21.38
CA HIS A 155 2.76 -3.43 22.62
C HIS A 155 3.20 -2.45 23.71
N ARG A 156 2.24 -1.83 24.38
CA ARG A 156 2.49 -0.92 25.52
C ARG A 156 1.32 -1.01 26.49
N ASP A 157 1.51 -0.43 27.67
CA ASP A 157 0.38 -0.14 28.56
C ASP A 157 -0.68 0.65 27.80
N ALA A 158 -1.95 0.44 28.14
CA ALA A 158 -3.10 1.03 27.47
C ALA A 158 -2.91 2.53 27.19
N ARG A 159 -2.96 2.93 25.93
CA ARG A 159 -2.73 4.30 25.44
C ARG A 159 -3.77 4.71 24.44
N LEU A 160 -3.94 6.03 24.31
CA LEU A 160 -4.78 6.63 23.28
C LEU A 160 -4.01 6.81 21.97
N GLN A 161 -2.67 6.79 22.00
CA GLN A 161 -1.82 7.13 20.85
C GLN A 161 -0.50 6.38 20.88
N VAL A 162 -0.03 6.01 19.69
CA VAL A 162 1.28 5.38 19.45
C VAL A 162 1.89 5.93 18.17
N ASP A 163 3.20 6.16 18.19
CA ASP A 163 3.98 6.60 17.04
C ASP A 163 4.81 5.44 16.46
N PHE A 164 4.80 5.32 15.12
CA PHE A 164 5.59 4.38 14.34
C PHE A 164 6.56 5.16 13.47
N THR A 165 7.84 5.16 13.80
CA THR A 165 8.86 5.82 13.01
C THR A 165 9.42 4.86 11.96
N LEU A 166 9.39 5.28 10.71
CA LEU A 166 10.01 4.63 9.57
C LEU A 166 11.18 5.49 9.10
N GLY A 167 12.32 4.88 8.86
CA GLY A 167 13.43 5.63 8.26
C GLY A 167 14.80 5.00 8.48
N PRO A 168 15.75 5.42 7.66
CA PRO A 168 15.57 6.30 6.50
C PRO A 168 14.72 5.65 5.40
N VAL A 169 13.71 6.37 4.89
CA VAL A 169 12.82 5.84 3.85
C VAL A 169 13.45 5.87 2.46
N ASN A 170 13.03 4.95 1.60
CA ASN A 170 13.35 4.92 0.18
C ASN A 170 12.08 4.67 -0.65
N LEU A 171 12.17 4.59 -1.96
CA LEU A 171 11.03 4.39 -2.86
C LEU A 171 10.19 3.15 -2.51
N SER A 172 10.80 2.10 -1.91
CA SER A 172 10.07 0.89 -1.51
C SER A 172 9.12 1.10 -0.34
N PHE A 173 9.22 2.21 0.38
CA PHE A 173 8.29 2.57 1.47
C PHE A 173 7.01 3.24 0.98
N SER A 174 6.93 3.62 -0.29
CA SER A 174 5.69 4.13 -0.88
C SER A 174 4.58 3.09 -0.79
N GLY A 175 3.36 3.54 -0.55
CA GLY A 175 2.19 2.68 -0.50
C GLY A 175 1.14 3.14 0.49
N VAL A 176 0.08 2.34 0.58
CA VAL A 176 -1.09 2.60 1.42
C VAL A 176 -0.89 1.96 2.79
N TYR A 177 -0.93 2.75 3.84
CA TYR A 177 -0.77 2.32 5.22
C TYR A 177 -2.12 2.33 5.94
N THR A 178 -2.31 1.34 6.81
CA THR A 178 -3.49 1.23 7.68
C THR A 178 -3.03 0.92 9.10
N CYS A 179 -3.57 1.63 10.06
CA CYS A 179 -3.37 1.35 11.47
C CYS A 179 -4.51 0.47 12.00
N TYR A 180 -4.17 -0.44 12.89
CA TYR A 180 -5.10 -1.30 13.61
C TYR A 180 -4.90 -1.14 15.10
N SER A 181 -5.99 -1.15 15.86
CA SER A 181 -5.97 -1.10 17.32
C SER A 181 -6.84 -2.20 17.91
N TRP A 182 -6.36 -2.85 19.00
CA TRP A 182 -7.11 -3.87 19.72
C TRP A 182 -6.61 -4.04 21.15
N HIS A 183 -7.34 -4.83 21.93
CA HIS A 183 -6.93 -5.29 23.24
C HIS A 183 -6.30 -6.67 23.19
N SER A 184 -5.19 -6.89 23.88
CA SER A 184 -4.49 -8.18 23.90
C SER A 184 -5.37 -9.34 24.40
N GLY A 185 -6.35 -9.07 25.27
CA GLY A 185 -7.34 -10.05 25.69
C GLY A 185 -8.37 -10.43 24.63
N ARG A 186 -8.43 -9.72 23.50
CA ARG A 186 -9.33 -9.99 22.37
C ARG A 186 -8.61 -9.76 21.03
N PRO A 187 -7.64 -10.62 20.66
CA PRO A 187 -6.75 -10.37 19.52
C PRO A 187 -7.45 -10.39 18.16
N TYR A 188 -8.64 -10.97 18.06
CA TYR A 188 -9.43 -11.05 16.82
C TYR A 188 -10.56 -10.00 16.75
N VAL A 189 -10.56 -9.03 17.66
CA VAL A 189 -11.50 -7.90 17.66
C VAL A 189 -10.70 -6.62 17.53
N TRP A 190 -10.67 -6.05 16.32
CA TRP A 190 -9.87 -4.86 16.03
C TRP A 190 -10.60 -3.91 15.06
N SER A 191 -10.16 -2.67 15.05
CA SER A 191 -10.67 -1.64 14.14
C SER A 191 -9.55 -1.11 13.25
N PRO A 192 -9.74 -1.10 11.92
CA PRO A 192 -8.81 -0.46 10.99
C PRO A 192 -9.06 1.05 10.95
N SER A 193 -7.99 1.83 10.78
CA SER A 193 -8.08 3.24 10.40
C SER A 193 -8.52 3.38 8.94
N ASP A 194 -8.86 4.60 8.53
CA ASP A 194 -8.86 4.93 7.12
C ASP A 194 -7.43 4.80 6.57
N ALA A 195 -7.35 4.50 5.28
CA ALA A 195 -6.07 4.28 4.61
C ALA A 195 -5.34 5.62 4.39
N LEU A 196 -4.02 5.63 4.59
CA LEU A 196 -3.16 6.77 4.35
C LEU A 196 -2.09 6.40 3.34
N GLU A 197 -2.04 7.10 2.22
CA GLU A 197 -1.03 6.89 1.19
C GLU A 197 0.23 7.68 1.50
N LEU A 198 1.38 7.03 1.51
CA LEU A 198 2.71 7.65 1.56
C LEU A 198 3.36 7.52 0.18
N VAL A 199 3.79 8.65 -0.38
CA VAL A 199 4.55 8.71 -1.64
C VAL A 199 5.98 9.13 -1.32
N VAL A 200 6.95 8.26 -1.61
CA VAL A 200 8.37 8.60 -1.54
C VAL A 200 8.85 8.91 -2.96
N THR A 201 9.36 10.12 -3.20
CA THR A 201 9.75 10.58 -4.52
C THR A 201 11.08 11.31 -4.49
N ASP A 202 11.94 11.04 -5.48
CA ASP A 202 13.21 11.74 -5.68
C ASP A 202 13.06 13.18 -6.20
N THR A 203 11.86 13.54 -6.66
CA THR A 203 11.57 14.92 -7.03
C THR A 203 11.51 15.76 -5.77
N ALA A 204 12.63 16.44 -5.47
CA ALA A 204 12.58 17.60 -4.59
C ALA A 204 11.37 18.43 -5.05
N ARG A 205 10.46 18.70 -4.13
CA ARG A 205 9.33 19.61 -4.36
C ARG A 205 9.97 20.91 -4.81
N GLN A 206 10.12 21.05 -6.13
CA GLN A 206 10.67 22.25 -6.72
C GLN A 206 9.66 23.34 -6.38
N ASP A 207 9.99 24.10 -5.36
CA ASP A 207 9.20 25.23 -4.92
C ASP A 207 9.38 26.32 -5.99
N HIS A 208 8.65 26.16 -7.09
CA HIS A 208 8.67 27.08 -8.24
C HIS A 208 8.21 28.50 -7.87
N THR A 209 7.81 28.70 -6.60
CA THR A 209 7.35 29.99 -6.11
C THR A 209 8.47 31.03 -6.15
N THR A 210 9.67 30.71 -5.66
CA THR A 210 10.81 31.62 -5.68
C THR A 210 11.33 31.85 -7.09
N GLU A 211 11.38 30.81 -7.93
CA GLU A 211 11.84 30.91 -9.32
C GLU A 211 10.85 31.74 -10.17
N ASN A 212 9.57 31.58 -9.96
CA ASN A 212 8.55 32.39 -10.62
C ASN A 212 8.57 33.85 -10.16
N TRP A 213 8.80 34.15 -8.88
CA TRP A 213 8.98 35.51 -8.39
C TRP A 213 10.19 36.20 -9.01
N VAL A 214 11.33 35.51 -9.14
CA VAL A 214 12.52 36.02 -9.79
C VAL A 214 12.27 36.30 -11.28
N ARG A 215 11.63 35.38 -12.00
CA ARG A 215 11.26 35.55 -13.43
C ARG A 215 10.31 36.72 -13.63
N MET A 216 9.30 36.86 -12.79
CA MET A 216 8.36 37.98 -12.86
C MET A 216 9.03 39.30 -12.53
N GLY A 217 9.95 39.32 -11.54
CA GLY A 217 10.72 40.52 -11.20
C GLY A 217 11.63 41.01 -12.34
N VAL A 218 12.38 40.09 -12.95
CA VAL A 218 13.25 40.39 -14.10
C VAL A 218 12.43 40.88 -15.31
N ALA A 219 11.31 40.25 -15.63
CA ALA A 219 10.42 40.68 -16.73
C ALA A 219 9.85 42.08 -16.46
N GLY A 220 9.48 42.38 -15.23
CA GLY A 220 9.03 43.71 -14.82
C GLY A 220 10.09 44.80 -15.00
N LEU A 221 11.33 44.52 -14.60
CA LEU A 221 12.46 45.46 -14.77
C LEU A 221 12.78 45.73 -16.26
N VAL A 222 12.75 44.67 -17.09
CA VAL A 222 12.95 44.83 -18.55
C VAL A 222 11.86 45.70 -19.17
N LEU A 223 10.59 45.49 -18.79
CA LEU A 223 9.49 46.33 -19.27
C LEU A 223 9.64 47.78 -18.85
N LEU A 224 10.03 48.05 -17.61
CA LEU A 224 10.29 49.42 -17.12
C LEU A 224 11.42 50.10 -17.89
N ALA A 225 12.52 49.36 -18.14
CA ALA A 225 13.65 49.89 -18.94
C ALA A 225 13.23 50.22 -20.38
N LEU A 226 12.43 49.35 -21.02
CA LEU A 226 11.90 49.60 -22.36
C LEU A 226 10.96 50.82 -22.40
N LEU A 227 10.10 50.97 -21.40
CA LEU A 227 9.23 52.16 -21.29
C LEU A 227 10.03 53.44 -21.07
N ALA A 228 11.12 53.42 -20.29
CA ALA A 228 12.01 54.55 -20.10
C ALA A 228 12.68 54.98 -21.42
N ILE A 229 13.24 54.01 -22.18
CA ILE A 229 13.84 54.29 -23.51
C ILE A 229 12.81 54.82 -24.49
N LEU A 230 11.59 54.33 -24.49
CA LEU A 230 10.51 54.85 -25.35
C LEU A 230 10.07 56.24 -24.94
N ALA A 231 10.08 56.55 -23.65
CA ALA A 231 9.78 57.90 -23.15
C ALA A 231 10.86 58.91 -23.55
N GLU A 232 12.16 58.54 -23.39
CA GLU A 232 13.28 59.36 -23.83
C GLU A 232 13.24 59.65 -25.36
N ASN A 233 12.94 58.62 -26.16
CA ASN A 233 12.81 58.77 -27.60
C ASN A 233 11.60 59.64 -28.04
N ARG A 234 10.56 59.77 -27.21
CA ARG A 234 9.40 60.63 -27.48
C ARG A 234 9.57 62.03 -26.94
N LEU A 235 10.41 62.26 -25.93
CA LEU A 235 10.64 63.55 -25.27
C LEU A 235 11.97 64.21 -25.66
N GLY A 236 12.80 63.50 -26.46
CA GLY A 236 14.05 64.05 -26.95
C GLY A 236 13.80 65.21 -27.90
N PRO A 237 14.49 66.37 -27.72
CA PRO A 237 14.35 67.53 -28.60
C PRO A 237 14.81 67.15 -30.01
N GLN A 238 14.01 67.49 -31.02
CA GLN A 238 14.39 67.46 -32.46
C GLN A 238 15.55 68.41 -32.69
N LEU A 239 16.78 67.88 -32.78
CA LEU A 239 17.89 68.66 -33.34
C LEU A 239 17.75 68.82 -34.81
N PRO A 240 17.98 70.01 -35.38
CA PRO A 240 17.83 70.27 -36.82
C PRO A 240 18.92 69.51 -37.60
N HIS A 241 18.49 68.95 -38.70
CA HIS A 241 19.28 68.24 -39.70
C HIS A 241 20.32 69.23 -40.29
N GLN A 242 21.57 69.03 -40.04
CA GLN A 242 22.67 69.67 -40.78
C GLN A 242 23.18 68.63 -41.78
N GLU A 243 22.94 68.85 -43.02
CA GLU A 243 23.44 68.17 -44.18
C GLU A 243 24.92 68.49 -44.34
N ASP A 244 25.81 67.55 -44.05
CA ASP A 244 27.21 67.56 -44.48
C ASP A 244 27.48 66.31 -45.31
N GLN A 245 27.61 66.61 -46.62
CA GLN A 245 28.04 65.69 -47.63
C GLN A 245 29.55 65.50 -47.52
N GLN A 246 29.99 64.27 -47.10
CA GLN A 246 31.38 63.85 -47.22
C GLN A 246 31.45 62.48 -47.80
N ASP A 247 32.20 62.42 -48.91
CA ASP A 247 32.54 61.26 -49.78
C ASP A 247 33.08 60.04 -48.94
N LEU A 248 32.46 58.90 -49.11
CA LEU A 248 32.98 57.59 -48.63
C LEU A 248 33.63 56.81 -49.75
N PRO A 249 34.81 56.23 -49.53
CA PRO A 249 35.38 55.22 -50.46
C PRO A 249 34.68 53.87 -50.21
N ASP A 250 34.39 53.25 -51.31
CA ASP A 250 33.83 51.90 -51.46
C ASP A 250 34.72 50.82 -50.77
N LEU A 251 34.23 50.16 -49.75
CA LEU A 251 34.81 48.95 -49.21
C LEU A 251 33.76 47.83 -49.25
N SER A 252 33.84 47.06 -50.34
CA SER A 252 33.10 45.83 -50.53
C SER A 252 33.61 44.75 -49.61
N TRP A 253 32.82 44.37 -48.59
CA TRP A 253 33.07 43.17 -47.82
C TRP A 253 32.28 42.00 -48.36
N SER A 254 32.99 41.01 -48.93
CA SER A 254 32.42 39.73 -49.33
C SER A 254 32.16 38.86 -48.08
N TRP A 255 30.93 38.52 -47.85
CA TRP A 255 30.55 37.51 -46.86
C TRP A 255 30.78 36.13 -47.43
N GLN A 256 31.81 35.44 -46.94
CA GLN A 256 32.06 34.05 -47.25
C GLN A 256 31.24 33.21 -46.25
N LYS A 257 30.24 32.55 -46.79
CA LYS A 257 29.34 31.64 -46.07
C LYS A 257 30.03 30.31 -45.80
N SER A 258 30.49 30.09 -44.56
CA SER A 258 30.96 28.79 -44.13
C SER A 258 29.77 27.95 -43.69
N GLN A 259 29.39 26.97 -44.51
CA GLN A 259 28.50 25.89 -44.10
C GLN A 259 29.32 24.81 -43.43
N THR A 260 29.15 24.62 -42.12
CA THR A 260 29.59 23.42 -41.44
C THR A 260 28.45 22.42 -41.40
N GLU A 261 28.59 21.40 -42.19
CA GLU A 261 27.74 20.23 -42.30
C GLU A 261 27.97 19.32 -41.08
N TRP A 262 26.89 19.09 -40.29
CA TRP A 262 26.91 18.08 -39.25
C TRP A 262 26.36 16.77 -39.80
N THR A 263 27.27 15.84 -40.14
CA THR A 263 26.91 14.47 -40.50
C THR A 263 26.74 13.62 -39.24
N PHE A 264 25.52 13.16 -39.00
CA PHE A 264 25.21 12.11 -38.05
C PHE A 264 25.61 10.75 -38.64
N GLY A 265 26.68 10.15 -38.11
CA GLY A 265 27.06 8.76 -38.43
C GLY A 265 26.20 7.79 -37.64
N LEU A 266 25.28 7.11 -38.32
CA LEU A 266 24.61 5.91 -37.84
C LEU A 266 25.46 4.70 -38.24
N THR A 267 26.05 4.00 -37.27
CA THR A 267 26.62 2.67 -37.49
C THR A 267 25.59 1.58 -37.12
N PRO A 268 25.30 0.64 -38.00
CA PRO A 268 24.46 -0.51 -37.69
C PRO A 268 25.28 -1.58 -36.97
N ARG A 269 24.77 -2.08 -35.85
CA ARG A 269 25.34 -3.21 -35.13
C ARG A 269 24.83 -4.51 -35.76
N THR A 270 25.70 -5.23 -36.39
CA THR A 270 25.47 -6.58 -36.90
C THR A 270 25.38 -7.57 -35.74
N THR A 271 24.34 -8.38 -35.77
CA THR A 271 24.19 -9.63 -35.04
C THR A 271 25.16 -10.70 -35.56
N ARG A 272 25.84 -11.43 -34.68
CA ARG A 272 26.30 -12.80 -34.90
C ARG A 272 26.37 -13.55 -33.58
N GLU A 273 25.65 -14.68 -33.62
CA GLU A 273 25.71 -15.96 -32.90
C GLU A 273 25.41 -15.98 -31.42
#